data_16110eed3a6b4a1320065082510ea6a1
#
_entry.id   16110eed3a6b4a1320065082510ea6a1
#
_cell.length_a   1.000
_cell.length_b   1.000
_cell.length_c   1.000
_cell.angle_alpha   90.00
_cell.angle_beta   90.00
_cell.angle_gamma   90.00
#
_symmetry.space_group_name_H-M   'P 1'
#
loop_
_entity.id
_entity.type
_entity.pdbx_description
1 polymer ?
#
loop_
_entity_poly.entity_id
_entity_poly.type
_entity_poly.pdbx_seq_one_letter_code
_entity_poly.pdbx_strand_id
1 'polypeptide(L)'
;MALSRAIDERLSSPPNLGKLFALSVFLGAAAFLLQTSPVAIATLHMPAVRLRIIDASGSPPAPLYDPEAGMSASELMQRWEPMISDAAKRFKIPASWIRNVMRSESGGRAFLNGLPITSNKGALGLMQVEPGTYTEMAAQYRLGVDPFDPKNNIYAGAAYLRWLHGKYGFPAMFAAYNTGPGHLEDHIHHGAPLPAETRAYVASITRALGKGGEWLARNDKLILTAPNGHKLTLDPDEVRSVRAPLPGEYASGVASVVELGRLHQGVKESPETILAALPGLRRGS
;
A
#
# COMPACT_ATOMS: atom_id res chain seq x y z
N MET A 1 -3.36 16.11 -28.37
CA MET A 1 -1.97 16.09 -27.82
C MET A 1 -1.82 16.85 -26.50
N ALA A 2 -2.39 18.03 -26.32
CA ALA A 2 -2.29 18.80 -25.04
C ALA A 2 -2.96 18.14 -23.84
N LEU A 3 -4.11 17.49 -24.04
CA LEU A 3 -4.85 16.82 -22.95
C LEU A 3 -4.13 15.57 -22.41
N SER A 4 -3.42 14.84 -23.28
CA SER A 4 -2.66 13.65 -22.90
C SER A 4 -1.41 14.00 -22.06
N ARG A 5 -0.77 15.13 -22.37
CA ARG A 5 0.39 15.64 -21.60
C ARG A 5 -0.01 16.11 -20.20
N ALA A 6 -1.15 16.81 -20.10
CA ALA A 6 -1.66 17.28 -18.80
C ALA A 6 -2.08 16.13 -17.87
N ILE A 7 -2.51 14.99 -18.43
CA ILE A 7 -2.81 13.77 -17.66
C ILE A 7 -1.51 13.09 -17.21
N ASP A 8 -0.48 13.03 -18.04
CA ASP A 8 0.80 12.43 -17.68
C ASP A 8 1.55 13.25 -16.62
N GLU A 9 1.51 14.58 -16.68
CA GLU A 9 2.09 15.44 -15.63
C GLU A 9 1.37 15.28 -14.29
N ARG A 10 0.04 15.08 -14.29
CA ARG A 10 -0.71 14.84 -13.06
C ARG A 10 -0.49 13.46 -12.46
N LEU A 11 -0.19 12.46 -13.30
CA LEU A 11 0.11 11.12 -12.85
C LEU A 11 1.52 10.98 -12.24
N SER A 12 2.42 11.93 -12.56
CA SER A 12 3.79 11.95 -12.07
C SER A 12 4.00 12.83 -10.83
N SER A 13 3.05 13.70 -10.48
CA SER A 13 3.16 14.56 -9.31
C SER A 13 2.75 13.81 -8.04
N PRO A 14 3.60 13.74 -7.01
CA PRO A 14 3.22 13.11 -5.74
C PRO A 14 2.12 13.92 -5.06
N PRO A 15 1.13 13.23 -4.44
CA PRO A 15 0.15 13.91 -3.61
C PRO A 15 0.85 14.57 -2.42
N ASN A 16 0.31 15.70 -1.95
CA ASN A 16 0.85 16.47 -0.81
C ASN A 16 0.58 15.76 0.55
N LEU A 17 0.91 14.47 0.63
CA LEU A 17 0.74 13.65 1.85
C LEU A 17 1.56 14.16 3.05
N GLY A 18 2.63 14.93 2.79
CA GLY A 18 3.52 15.42 3.86
C GLY A 18 2.94 16.56 4.72
N LYS A 19 1.87 17.24 4.29
CA LYS A 19 1.33 18.39 5.05
C LYS A 19 0.19 18.02 5.99
N LEU A 20 -0.48 16.89 5.83
CA LEU A 20 -1.58 16.47 6.71
C LEU A 20 -1.10 15.72 7.96
N PHE A 21 0.07 15.06 7.91
CA PHE A 21 0.65 14.41 9.08
C PHE A 21 1.21 15.39 10.12
N ALA A 22 1.49 16.64 9.73
CA ALA A 22 2.01 17.65 10.66
C ALA A 22 0.91 18.34 11.50
N LEU A 23 -0.37 18.21 11.16
CA LEU A 23 -1.44 18.92 11.86
C LEU A 23 -2.12 18.11 12.98
N SER A 24 -1.92 16.80 13.02
CA SER A 24 -2.51 15.94 14.07
C SER A 24 -1.64 15.77 15.32
N VAL A 25 -0.40 16.27 15.32
CA VAL A 25 0.52 16.16 16.47
C VAL A 25 0.54 17.46 17.34
N PHE A 26 -0.06 18.58 16.90
CA PHE A 26 0.03 19.87 17.60
C PHE A 26 -1.20 20.28 18.41
N LEU A 27 -2.20 19.43 18.59
CA LEU A 27 -3.34 19.76 19.49
C LEU A 27 -3.29 19.08 20.88
N GLY A 28 -2.15 18.53 21.26
CA GLY A 28 -1.94 17.81 22.54
C GLY A 28 -1.10 18.54 23.60
N ALA A 29 -0.66 19.77 23.39
CA ALA A 29 0.31 20.40 24.28
C ALA A 29 -0.03 21.86 24.64
N ALA A 30 -1.27 22.15 25.06
CA ALA A 30 -1.60 23.46 25.65
C ALA A 30 -2.73 23.34 26.69
N ALA A 31 -2.53 22.55 27.74
CA ALA A 31 -3.33 22.62 28.97
C ALA A 31 -2.58 21.95 30.11
N PHE A 32 -1.48 22.56 30.57
CA PHE A 32 -0.92 22.21 31.86
C PHE A 32 -0.28 23.46 32.47
N LEU A 33 -1.06 24.18 33.27
CA LEU A 33 -0.63 24.96 34.41
C LEU A 33 -1.87 25.64 35.06
N LEU A 34 -2.54 24.92 35.94
CA LEU A 34 -3.23 25.50 37.07
C LEU A 34 -3.30 24.43 38.18
N GLN A 35 -2.43 24.60 39.16
CA GLN A 35 -2.48 23.88 40.43
C GLN A 35 -3.75 24.27 41.19
N THR A 36 -4.54 23.27 41.64
CA THR A 36 -5.20 23.31 42.96
C THR A 36 -5.74 21.92 43.32
N SER A 37 -5.30 21.43 44.48
CA SER A 37 -5.91 20.52 45.47
C SER A 37 -6.49 19.16 45.06
N PRO A 38 -6.18 18.09 45.79
CA PRO A 38 -6.70 16.74 45.50
C PRO A 38 -8.15 16.62 45.95
N VAL A 39 -9.08 16.74 45.04
CA VAL A 39 -10.44 16.25 45.26
C VAL A 39 -10.42 14.77 44.85
N ALA A 40 -10.67 13.89 45.83
CA ALA A 40 -10.86 12.47 45.58
C ALA A 40 -12.04 12.28 44.64
N ILE A 41 -11.74 11.92 43.37
CA ILE A 41 -12.76 11.52 42.43
C ILE A 41 -13.12 10.08 42.78
N ALA A 42 -14.24 9.93 43.49
CA ALA A 42 -14.90 8.64 43.60
C ALA A 42 -15.27 8.18 42.18
N THR A 43 -14.62 7.13 41.66
CA THR A 43 -15.00 6.45 40.44
C THR A 43 -16.38 5.83 40.66
N LEU A 44 -17.42 6.54 40.26
CA LEU A 44 -18.74 5.95 40.11
C LEU A 44 -18.62 4.91 38.97
N HIS A 45 -18.62 3.65 39.37
CA HIS A 45 -18.74 2.53 38.44
C HIS A 45 -20.21 2.51 37.97
N MET A 46 -20.48 3.26 36.90
CA MET A 46 -21.79 3.17 36.25
C MET A 46 -21.83 1.86 35.46
N PRO A 47 -22.80 0.98 35.70
CA PRO A 47 -22.98 -0.19 34.84
C PRO A 47 -23.22 0.30 33.43
N ALA A 48 -22.56 -0.35 32.44
CA ALA A 48 -22.73 -0.05 31.02
C ALA A 48 -24.23 -0.15 30.68
N VAL A 49 -24.89 0.99 30.56
CA VAL A 49 -26.27 1.04 30.07
C VAL A 49 -26.22 0.68 28.61
N ARG A 50 -26.54 -0.59 28.30
CA ARG A 50 -26.86 -1.02 26.94
C ARG A 50 -28.13 -0.30 26.50
N LEU A 51 -28.00 0.83 25.81
CA LEU A 51 -29.12 1.44 25.11
C LEU A 51 -29.61 0.44 24.05
N ARG A 52 -30.72 -0.19 24.31
CA ARG A 52 -31.50 -0.88 23.27
C ARG A 52 -32.31 0.20 22.56
N ILE A 53 -31.94 0.49 21.30
CA ILE A 53 -32.83 1.25 20.44
C ILE A 53 -34.01 0.33 20.13
N ILE A 54 -35.19 0.69 20.60
CA ILE A 54 -36.48 0.05 20.29
C ILE A 54 -37.32 1.07 19.53
N ASP A 55 -38.12 0.61 18.58
CA ASP A 55 -39.09 1.46 17.91
C ASP A 55 -40.26 1.84 18.86
N ALA A 56 -41.17 2.68 18.38
CA ALA A 56 -42.30 3.13 19.15
C ALA A 56 -43.23 1.97 19.57
N SER A 57 -43.10 0.78 19.02
CA SER A 57 -43.86 -0.44 19.39
C SER A 57 -43.14 -1.32 20.40
N GLY A 58 -41.90 -0.96 20.79
CA GLY A 58 -41.07 -1.74 21.71
C GLY A 58 -40.32 -2.90 21.03
N SER A 59 -40.39 -3.00 19.72
CA SER A 59 -39.70 -4.01 18.92
C SER A 59 -38.28 -3.56 18.53
N PRO A 60 -37.31 -4.47 18.35
CA PRO A 60 -36.04 -4.12 17.75
C PRO A 60 -36.29 -3.62 16.32
N PRO A 61 -35.54 -2.60 15.82
CA PRO A 61 -35.70 -2.13 14.47
C PRO A 61 -35.51 -3.28 13.48
N ALA A 62 -36.28 -3.27 12.40
CA ALA A 62 -36.14 -4.24 11.35
C ALA A 62 -34.69 -4.23 10.83
N PRO A 63 -34.11 -5.40 10.50
CA PRO A 63 -32.79 -5.45 9.92
C PRO A 63 -32.75 -4.60 8.65
N LEU A 64 -31.69 -3.80 8.49
CA LEU A 64 -31.49 -3.01 7.28
C LEU A 64 -31.42 -3.95 6.07
N TYR A 65 -32.08 -3.55 4.99
CA TYR A 65 -31.99 -4.28 3.74
C TYR A 65 -30.54 -4.24 3.22
N ASP A 66 -29.93 -5.41 3.05
CA ASP A 66 -28.61 -5.54 2.44
C ASP A 66 -28.80 -5.96 0.98
N PRO A 67 -28.52 -5.07 0.00
CA PRO A 67 -28.69 -5.36 -1.42
C PRO A 67 -27.74 -6.45 -1.93
N GLU A 68 -26.74 -6.82 -1.16
CA GLU A 68 -25.73 -7.84 -1.49
C GLU A 68 -25.99 -9.17 -0.78
N ALA A 69 -27.04 -9.25 0.00
CA ALA A 69 -27.43 -10.50 0.68
C ALA A 69 -27.66 -11.60 -0.37
N GLY A 70 -26.96 -12.73 -0.20
CA GLY A 70 -27.06 -13.87 -1.12
C GLY A 70 -26.18 -13.83 -2.37
N MET A 71 -25.46 -12.74 -2.63
CA MET A 71 -24.48 -12.72 -3.72
C MET A 71 -23.26 -13.58 -3.40
N SER A 72 -22.82 -14.39 -4.35
CA SER A 72 -21.57 -15.14 -4.26
C SER A 72 -20.35 -14.23 -4.33
N ALA A 73 -19.20 -14.69 -3.83
CA ALA A 73 -17.94 -13.94 -3.93
C ALA A 73 -17.55 -13.60 -5.39
N SER A 74 -17.93 -14.45 -6.35
CA SER A 74 -17.71 -14.20 -7.76
C SER A 74 -18.57 -13.04 -8.28
N GLU A 75 -19.87 -13.03 -7.98
CA GLU A 75 -20.80 -11.97 -8.39
C GLU A 75 -20.43 -10.64 -7.77
N LEU A 76 -20.06 -10.62 -6.49
CA LEU A 76 -19.58 -9.43 -5.78
C LEU A 76 -18.39 -8.79 -6.50
N MET A 77 -17.47 -9.56 -7.03
CA MET A 77 -16.29 -9.05 -7.73
C MET A 77 -16.58 -8.71 -9.20
N GLN A 78 -17.30 -9.57 -9.93
CA GLN A 78 -17.50 -9.43 -11.38
C GLN A 78 -18.26 -8.16 -11.76
N ARG A 79 -19.21 -7.71 -10.96
CA ARG A 79 -19.98 -6.49 -11.26
C ARG A 79 -19.12 -5.23 -11.37
N TRP A 80 -17.91 -5.23 -10.76
CA TRP A 80 -16.99 -4.08 -10.78
C TRP A 80 -15.97 -4.13 -11.91
N GLU A 81 -15.91 -5.21 -12.68
CA GLU A 81 -14.92 -5.38 -13.77
C GLU A 81 -14.90 -4.22 -14.79
N PRO A 82 -16.03 -3.65 -15.22
CA PRO A 82 -15.99 -2.49 -16.11
C PRO A 82 -15.27 -1.30 -15.48
N MET A 83 -15.56 -0.98 -14.20
CA MET A 83 -14.93 0.13 -13.47
C MET A 83 -13.46 -0.14 -13.17
N ILE A 84 -13.10 -1.38 -12.84
CA ILE A 84 -11.71 -1.81 -12.64
C ILE A 84 -10.92 -1.64 -13.95
N SER A 85 -11.48 -2.07 -15.09
CA SER A 85 -10.85 -1.94 -16.39
C SER A 85 -10.62 -0.46 -16.77
N ASP A 86 -11.61 0.39 -16.53
CA ASP A 86 -11.51 1.82 -16.81
C ASP A 86 -10.50 2.52 -15.89
N ALA A 87 -10.47 2.18 -14.59
CA ALA A 87 -9.48 2.68 -13.66
C ALA A 87 -8.05 2.23 -14.07
N ALA A 88 -7.88 0.98 -14.46
CA ALA A 88 -6.61 0.44 -14.94
C ALA A 88 -6.06 1.20 -16.15
N LYS A 89 -6.92 1.49 -17.13
CA LYS A 89 -6.57 2.32 -18.31
C LYS A 89 -6.21 3.73 -17.91
N ARG A 90 -7.06 4.36 -17.07
CA ARG A 90 -6.88 5.76 -16.64
C ARG A 90 -5.58 5.97 -15.89
N PHE A 91 -5.24 5.08 -14.98
CA PHE A 91 -4.06 5.20 -14.10
C PHE A 91 -2.86 4.40 -14.60
N LYS A 92 -2.96 3.74 -15.76
CA LYS A 92 -1.87 2.96 -16.39
C LYS A 92 -1.25 1.93 -15.43
N ILE A 93 -2.10 1.20 -14.71
CA ILE A 93 -1.72 0.07 -13.84
C ILE A 93 -2.48 -1.19 -14.25
N PRO A 94 -1.96 -2.39 -13.96
CA PRO A 94 -2.65 -3.63 -14.26
C PRO A 94 -4.01 -3.73 -13.54
N ALA A 95 -5.08 -4.08 -14.26
CA ALA A 95 -6.40 -4.33 -13.66
C ALA A 95 -6.35 -5.42 -12.58
N SER A 96 -5.44 -6.39 -12.72
CA SER A 96 -5.21 -7.45 -11.73
C SER A 96 -4.77 -6.91 -10.37
N TRP A 97 -4.03 -5.80 -10.31
CA TRP A 97 -3.64 -5.18 -9.05
C TRP A 97 -4.86 -4.61 -8.32
N ILE A 98 -5.67 -3.82 -9.03
CA ILE A 98 -6.91 -3.23 -8.48
C ILE A 98 -7.84 -4.35 -7.99
N ARG A 99 -8.05 -5.38 -8.81
CA ARG A 99 -8.91 -6.53 -8.48
C ARG A 99 -8.45 -7.26 -7.23
N ASN A 100 -7.16 -7.54 -7.10
CA ASN A 100 -6.64 -8.29 -5.95
C ASN A 100 -6.63 -7.45 -4.67
N VAL A 101 -6.36 -6.13 -4.74
CA VAL A 101 -6.52 -5.22 -3.61
C VAL A 101 -7.99 -5.19 -3.19
N MET A 102 -8.94 -4.90 -4.10
CA MET A 102 -10.37 -4.89 -3.78
C MET A 102 -10.83 -6.20 -3.13
N ARG A 103 -10.37 -7.35 -3.66
CA ARG A 103 -10.69 -8.66 -3.08
C ARG A 103 -10.20 -8.79 -1.64
N SER A 104 -9.00 -8.28 -1.35
CA SER A 104 -8.42 -8.33 -0.01
C SER A 104 -9.06 -7.34 0.95
N GLU A 105 -9.52 -6.17 0.47
CA GLU A 105 -10.08 -5.11 1.30
C GLU A 105 -11.54 -5.34 1.67
N SER A 106 -12.38 -5.61 0.67
CA SER A 106 -13.83 -5.71 0.86
C SER A 106 -14.44 -7.00 0.34
N GLY A 107 -13.67 -7.81 -0.40
CA GLY A 107 -14.23 -8.94 -1.16
C GLY A 107 -15.17 -8.49 -2.28
N GLY A 108 -15.13 -7.22 -2.68
CA GLY A 108 -16.05 -6.60 -3.64
C GLY A 108 -17.38 -6.18 -3.05
N ARG A 109 -17.52 -6.17 -1.71
CA ARG A 109 -18.73 -5.69 -1.03
C ARG A 109 -18.73 -4.16 -0.94
N ALA A 110 -19.83 -3.54 -1.32
CA ALA A 110 -20.10 -2.13 -1.08
C ALA A 110 -20.88 -1.91 0.23
N PHE A 111 -21.56 -2.95 0.71
CA PHE A 111 -22.40 -2.90 1.90
C PHE A 111 -22.01 -4.01 2.90
N LEU A 112 -22.21 -3.71 4.18
CA LEU A 112 -22.14 -4.66 5.27
C LEU A 112 -23.36 -4.43 6.17
N ASN A 113 -24.26 -5.43 6.28
CA ASN A 113 -25.50 -5.31 7.02
C ASN A 113 -26.37 -4.10 6.57
N GLY A 114 -26.42 -3.82 5.27
CA GLY A 114 -27.19 -2.74 4.68
C GLY A 114 -26.57 -1.33 4.82
N LEU A 115 -25.41 -1.20 5.41
CA LEU A 115 -24.67 0.07 5.51
C LEU A 115 -23.45 0.07 4.59
N PRO A 116 -23.05 1.24 4.03
CA PRO A 116 -21.81 1.35 3.27
C PRO A 116 -20.61 0.82 4.06
N ILE A 117 -19.81 -0.04 3.42
CA ILE A 117 -18.72 -0.73 4.11
C ILE A 117 -17.65 0.26 4.60
N THR A 118 -17.40 0.19 5.90
CA THR A 118 -16.36 0.99 6.58
C THR A 118 -15.64 0.09 7.57
N SER A 119 -14.30 0.15 7.59
CA SER A 119 -13.51 -0.59 8.57
C SER A 119 -13.59 0.01 9.97
N ASN A 120 -13.19 -0.74 10.99
CA ASN A 120 -13.09 -0.24 12.36
C ASN A 120 -12.09 0.91 12.51
N LYS A 121 -11.17 1.07 11.56
CA LYS A 121 -10.20 2.16 11.49
C LYS A 121 -10.66 3.34 10.62
N GLY A 122 -11.87 3.27 10.07
CA GLY A 122 -12.46 4.34 9.26
C GLY A 122 -12.10 4.30 7.78
N ALA A 123 -11.50 3.25 7.26
CA ALA A 123 -11.27 3.09 5.82
C ALA A 123 -12.60 2.83 5.09
N LEU A 124 -12.77 3.40 3.88
CA LEU A 124 -14.05 3.58 3.21
C LEU A 124 -14.18 2.77 1.92
N GLY A 125 -15.32 2.12 1.73
CA GLY A 125 -15.78 1.58 0.46
C GLY A 125 -15.01 0.37 -0.05
N LEU A 126 -15.19 0.07 -1.33
CA LEU A 126 -14.69 -1.14 -2.02
C LEU A 126 -13.19 -1.37 -1.91
N MET A 127 -12.42 -0.29 -2.00
CA MET A 127 -10.95 -0.32 -1.94
C MET A 127 -10.41 0.06 -0.55
N GLN A 128 -11.27 0.25 0.45
CA GLN A 128 -10.93 0.63 1.83
C GLN A 128 -9.91 1.79 1.88
N VAL A 129 -10.27 2.88 1.19
CA VAL A 129 -9.41 4.07 1.12
C VAL A 129 -9.61 4.91 2.38
N GLU A 130 -8.52 5.31 3.04
CA GLU A 130 -8.61 6.23 4.17
C GLU A 130 -9.20 7.58 3.77
N PRO A 131 -10.00 8.25 4.65
CA PRO A 131 -10.67 9.52 4.32
C PRO A 131 -9.73 10.60 3.80
N GLY A 132 -8.55 10.76 4.41
CA GLY A 132 -7.53 11.72 3.97
C GLY A 132 -7.01 11.40 2.57
N THR A 133 -6.66 10.14 2.33
CA THR A 133 -6.20 9.65 1.03
C THR A 133 -7.28 9.82 -0.04
N TYR A 134 -8.55 9.52 0.29
CA TYR A 134 -9.66 9.75 -0.63
C TYR A 134 -9.77 11.23 -1.03
N THR A 135 -9.74 12.12 -0.04
CA THR A 135 -9.83 13.57 -0.28
C THR A 135 -8.72 14.06 -1.21
N GLU A 136 -7.48 13.61 -1.01
CA GLU A 136 -6.35 13.97 -1.87
C GLU A 136 -6.50 13.43 -3.28
N MET A 137 -6.83 12.14 -3.42
CA MET A 137 -7.03 11.53 -4.74
C MET A 137 -8.22 12.16 -5.48
N ALA A 138 -9.32 12.44 -4.77
CA ALA A 138 -10.49 13.08 -5.35
C ALA A 138 -10.18 14.49 -5.86
N ALA A 139 -9.44 15.29 -5.10
CA ALA A 139 -9.01 16.61 -5.51
C ALA A 139 -8.05 16.56 -6.71
N GLN A 140 -7.01 15.69 -6.65
CA GLN A 140 -5.99 15.59 -7.69
C GLN A 140 -6.54 15.09 -9.01
N TYR A 141 -7.45 14.11 -8.98
CA TYR A 141 -7.96 13.44 -10.17
C TYR A 141 -9.38 13.82 -10.53
N ARG A 142 -9.97 14.84 -9.86
CA ARG A 142 -11.33 15.34 -10.09
C ARG A 142 -12.37 14.22 -10.02
N LEU A 143 -12.33 13.47 -8.94
CA LEU A 143 -13.33 12.45 -8.62
C LEU A 143 -14.52 13.10 -7.92
N GLY A 144 -15.62 12.36 -7.75
CA GLY A 144 -16.78 12.83 -6.99
C GLY A 144 -16.48 12.99 -5.50
N VAL A 145 -17.42 13.64 -4.79
CA VAL A 145 -17.27 13.92 -3.35
C VAL A 145 -17.62 12.73 -2.46
N ASP A 146 -18.40 11.77 -2.97
CA ASP A 146 -18.85 10.61 -2.23
C ASP A 146 -17.81 9.48 -2.31
N PRO A 147 -17.16 9.12 -1.18
CA PRO A 147 -16.19 8.02 -1.13
C PRO A 147 -16.84 6.63 -1.21
N PHE A 148 -18.16 6.52 -1.06
CA PHE A 148 -18.89 5.27 -1.17
C PHE A 148 -19.46 5.02 -2.56
N ASP A 149 -19.44 6.03 -3.45
CA ASP A 149 -19.71 5.80 -4.86
C ASP A 149 -18.69 4.81 -5.43
N PRO A 150 -19.12 3.68 -6.00
CA PRO A 150 -18.21 2.61 -6.44
C PRO A 150 -17.14 3.08 -7.40
N LYS A 151 -17.51 3.93 -8.38
CA LYS A 151 -16.56 4.44 -9.37
C LYS A 151 -15.52 5.34 -8.72
N ASN A 152 -15.97 6.27 -7.88
CA ASN A 152 -15.07 7.20 -7.19
C ASN A 152 -14.09 6.46 -6.28
N ASN A 153 -14.58 5.47 -5.53
CA ASN A 153 -13.76 4.69 -4.61
C ASN A 153 -12.72 3.83 -5.35
N ILE A 154 -13.13 3.12 -6.40
CA ILE A 154 -12.22 2.30 -7.23
C ILE A 154 -11.15 3.19 -7.88
N TYR A 155 -11.54 4.38 -8.36
CA TYR A 155 -10.60 5.30 -8.98
C TYR A 155 -9.62 5.90 -7.97
N ALA A 156 -10.09 6.27 -6.77
CA ALA A 156 -9.23 6.76 -5.70
C ALA A 156 -8.21 5.69 -5.27
N GLY A 157 -8.65 4.45 -5.04
CA GLY A 157 -7.76 3.33 -4.71
C GLY A 157 -6.75 3.02 -5.82
N ALA A 158 -7.18 3.05 -7.09
CA ALA A 158 -6.29 2.84 -8.22
C ALA A 158 -5.25 3.97 -8.39
N ALA A 159 -5.66 5.23 -8.20
CA ALA A 159 -4.77 6.38 -8.21
C ALA A 159 -3.72 6.27 -7.11
N TYR A 160 -4.13 5.89 -5.90
CA TYR A 160 -3.24 5.68 -4.76
C TYR A 160 -2.26 4.53 -5.01
N LEU A 161 -2.72 3.39 -5.54
CA LEU A 161 -1.85 2.29 -5.98
C LEU A 161 -0.82 2.73 -7.02
N ARG A 162 -1.22 3.56 -7.98
CA ARG A 162 -0.30 4.11 -8.98
C ARG A 162 0.79 4.96 -8.34
N TRP A 163 0.42 5.82 -7.39
CA TRP A 163 1.36 6.65 -6.65
C TRP A 163 2.32 5.80 -5.82
N LEU A 164 1.79 4.83 -5.05
CA LEU A 164 2.60 3.91 -4.25
C LEU A 164 3.57 3.09 -5.11
N HIS A 165 3.12 2.64 -6.29
CA HIS A 165 3.98 1.93 -7.23
C HIS A 165 5.12 2.81 -7.74
N GLY A 166 4.85 4.08 -8.03
CA GLY A 166 5.90 5.03 -8.43
C GLY A 166 6.94 5.28 -7.34
N LYS A 167 6.51 5.22 -6.07
CA LYS A 167 7.38 5.49 -4.92
C LYS A 167 8.15 4.26 -4.43
N TYR A 168 7.50 3.10 -4.37
CA TYR A 168 8.05 1.91 -3.71
C TYR A 168 8.26 0.72 -4.65
N GLY A 169 7.71 0.77 -5.86
CA GLY A 169 7.76 -0.36 -6.78
C GLY A 169 6.85 -1.51 -6.39
N PHE A 170 6.87 -2.56 -7.22
CA PHE A 170 6.22 -3.84 -6.96
C PHE A 170 7.20 -4.75 -6.19
N PRO A 171 6.76 -5.50 -5.19
CA PRO A 171 5.43 -5.56 -4.59
C PRO A 171 5.28 -4.68 -3.34
N ALA A 172 6.30 -3.87 -2.98
CA ALA A 172 6.33 -3.04 -1.77
C ALA A 172 5.14 -2.06 -1.69
N MET A 173 4.63 -1.62 -2.83
CA MET A 173 3.43 -0.79 -2.90
C MET A 173 2.21 -1.41 -2.20
N PHE A 174 2.06 -2.74 -2.21
CA PHE A 174 0.97 -3.42 -1.51
C PHE A 174 1.15 -3.38 0.01
N ALA A 175 2.41 -3.47 0.49
CA ALA A 175 2.69 -3.26 1.89
C ALA A 175 2.34 -1.84 2.32
N ALA A 176 2.76 -0.83 1.53
CA ALA A 176 2.42 0.57 1.80
C ALA A 176 0.91 0.84 1.74
N TYR A 177 0.17 0.17 0.87
CA TYR A 177 -1.29 0.28 0.79
C TYR A 177 -1.96 -0.20 2.08
N ASN A 178 -1.53 -1.35 2.60
CA ASN A 178 -2.13 -1.98 3.78
C ASN A 178 -1.70 -1.35 5.11
N THR A 179 -0.40 -1.06 5.29
CA THR A 179 0.12 -0.57 6.58
C THR A 179 0.42 0.93 6.61
N GLY A 180 0.28 1.60 5.47
CA GLY A 180 0.66 3.00 5.29
C GLY A 180 2.14 3.19 4.91
N PRO A 181 2.44 4.28 4.19
CA PRO A 181 3.80 4.64 3.76
C PRO A 181 4.81 4.72 4.91
N GLY A 182 4.45 5.33 6.03
CA GLY A 182 5.34 5.52 7.18
C GLY A 182 5.88 4.22 7.74
N HIS A 183 5.01 3.23 7.97
CA HIS A 183 5.43 1.92 8.47
C HIS A 183 6.32 1.17 7.48
N LEU A 184 6.06 1.32 6.16
CA LEU A 184 6.94 0.74 5.16
C LEU A 184 8.30 1.44 5.13
N GLU A 185 8.35 2.77 5.26
CA GLU A 185 9.60 3.53 5.32
C GLU A 185 10.42 3.15 6.56
N ASP A 186 9.79 2.97 7.71
CA ASP A 186 10.45 2.47 8.91
C ASP A 186 11.03 1.06 8.70
N HIS A 187 10.32 0.21 7.97
CA HIS A 187 10.83 -1.11 7.59
C HIS A 187 12.05 -1.00 6.67
N ILE A 188 11.99 -0.17 5.64
CA ILE A 188 13.05 -0.03 4.63
C ILE A 188 14.30 0.62 5.24
N HIS A 189 14.14 1.68 6.04
CA HIS A 189 15.25 2.51 6.50
C HIS A 189 15.78 2.11 7.87
N HIS A 190 14.92 1.58 8.75
CA HIS A 190 15.28 1.25 10.13
C HIS A 190 15.19 -0.24 10.45
N GLY A 191 14.75 -1.09 9.50
CA GLY A 191 14.64 -2.53 9.71
C GLY A 191 13.49 -2.93 10.63
N ALA A 192 12.54 -2.02 10.92
CA ALA A 192 11.35 -2.34 11.72
C ALA A 192 10.55 -3.48 11.07
N PRO A 193 10.08 -4.50 11.81
CA PRO A 193 9.36 -5.60 11.22
C PRO A 193 7.99 -5.13 10.70
N LEU A 194 7.63 -5.54 9.48
CA LEU A 194 6.27 -5.33 8.98
C LEU A 194 5.27 -6.13 9.83
N PRO A 195 4.06 -5.60 10.08
CA PRO A 195 2.99 -6.33 10.75
C PRO A 195 2.71 -7.68 10.08
N ALA A 196 2.35 -8.69 10.87
CA ALA A 196 2.04 -10.03 10.33
C ALA A 196 0.89 -9.98 9.31
N GLU A 197 -0.11 -9.14 9.56
CA GLU A 197 -1.22 -8.87 8.66
C GLU A 197 -0.73 -8.35 7.31
N THR A 198 0.16 -7.35 7.31
CA THR A 198 0.72 -6.78 6.08
C THR A 198 1.50 -7.81 5.28
N ARG A 199 2.32 -8.65 5.95
CA ARG A 199 3.05 -9.74 5.27
C ARG A 199 2.09 -10.73 4.61
N ALA A 200 1.02 -11.12 5.33
CA ALA A 200 0.00 -12.03 4.81
C ALA A 200 -0.76 -11.41 3.62
N TYR A 201 -1.09 -10.12 3.71
CA TYR A 201 -1.74 -9.35 2.65
C TYR A 201 -0.92 -9.37 1.36
N VAL A 202 0.35 -8.96 1.43
CA VAL A 202 1.24 -8.96 0.26
C VAL A 202 1.43 -10.36 -0.30
N ALA A 203 1.65 -11.36 0.56
CA ALA A 203 1.81 -12.75 0.14
C ALA A 203 0.55 -13.29 -0.59
N SER A 204 -0.63 -12.92 -0.12
CA SER A 204 -1.91 -13.30 -0.76
C SER A 204 -2.02 -12.71 -2.17
N ILE A 205 -1.78 -11.41 -2.30
CA ILE A 205 -1.88 -10.70 -3.59
C ILE A 205 -0.83 -11.21 -4.58
N THR A 206 0.43 -11.33 -4.16
CA THR A 206 1.51 -11.78 -5.05
C THR A 206 1.31 -13.21 -5.52
N ARG A 207 0.80 -14.10 -4.66
CA ARG A 207 0.41 -15.47 -5.05
C ARG A 207 -0.71 -15.45 -6.09
N ALA A 208 -1.76 -14.67 -5.89
CA ALA A 208 -2.88 -14.53 -6.83
C ALA A 208 -2.44 -13.95 -8.18
N LEU A 209 -1.38 -13.16 -8.21
CA LEU A 209 -0.77 -12.64 -9.43
C LEU A 209 0.19 -13.62 -10.11
N GLY A 210 0.39 -14.81 -9.56
CA GLY A 210 1.35 -15.80 -10.07
C GLY A 210 2.82 -15.42 -9.86
N LYS A 211 3.06 -14.39 -9.07
CA LYS A 211 4.41 -13.95 -8.67
C LYS A 211 4.59 -14.36 -7.21
N GLY A 212 5.21 -15.51 -7.00
CA GLY A 212 5.32 -16.17 -5.69
C GLY A 212 5.72 -15.24 -4.56
N GLY A 213 5.18 -15.47 -3.37
CA GLY A 213 5.35 -14.65 -2.17
C GLY A 213 6.75 -14.66 -1.55
N GLU A 214 7.78 -14.94 -2.32
CA GLU A 214 9.18 -14.99 -1.87
C GLU A 214 9.73 -13.63 -1.42
N TRP A 215 9.09 -12.53 -1.85
CA TRP A 215 9.56 -11.19 -1.54
C TRP A 215 9.55 -10.86 -0.04
N LEU A 216 8.53 -11.27 0.70
CA LEU A 216 8.45 -11.01 2.15
C LEU A 216 9.19 -12.05 3.02
N ALA A 217 9.50 -13.20 2.43
CA ALA A 217 10.35 -14.19 3.08
C ALA A 217 11.84 -13.84 2.97
N ARG A 218 12.18 -12.93 2.04
CA ARG A 218 13.54 -12.43 1.88
C ARG A 218 13.75 -11.18 2.74
N ASN A 219 14.26 -11.42 3.94
CA ASN A 219 15.11 -10.46 4.64
C ASN A 219 16.49 -10.35 3.92
N ASP A 220 16.58 -10.91 2.72
CA ASP A 220 17.81 -11.09 1.97
C ASP A 220 18.01 -9.90 1.04
N LYS A 221 18.37 -8.78 1.62
CA LYS A 221 19.04 -7.73 0.86
C LYS A 221 20.36 -8.32 0.36
N LEU A 222 20.61 -8.19 -0.92
CA LEU A 222 21.89 -8.55 -1.50
C LEU A 222 22.94 -7.58 -0.97
N ILE A 223 23.79 -8.04 -0.04
CA ILE A 223 24.86 -7.21 0.52
C ILE A 223 26.13 -7.49 -0.27
N LEU A 224 26.56 -6.53 -1.05
CA LEU A 224 27.78 -6.57 -1.85
C LEU A 224 28.81 -5.59 -1.31
N THR A 225 30.05 -5.74 -1.75
CA THR A 225 31.16 -4.88 -1.33
C THR A 225 31.63 -4.02 -2.50
N ALA A 226 31.49 -2.71 -2.38
CA ALA A 226 32.03 -1.77 -3.34
C ALA A 226 33.58 -1.82 -3.38
N PRO A 227 34.23 -1.34 -4.44
CA PRO A 227 35.69 -1.35 -4.55
C PRO A 227 36.41 -0.66 -3.38
N ASN A 228 35.80 0.39 -2.83
CA ASN A 228 36.31 1.13 -1.66
C ASN A 228 36.08 0.42 -0.31
N GLY A 229 35.46 -0.79 -0.30
CA GLY A 229 35.18 -1.57 0.88
C GLY A 229 33.85 -1.29 1.56
N HIS A 230 33.08 -0.30 1.14
CA HIS A 230 31.76 -0.02 1.68
C HIS A 230 30.77 -1.15 1.31
N LYS A 231 29.88 -1.47 2.25
CA LYS A 231 28.79 -2.40 1.97
C LYS A 231 27.68 -1.70 1.21
N LEU A 232 27.30 -2.31 0.09
CA LEU A 232 26.16 -1.91 -0.73
C LEU A 232 25.02 -2.84 -0.43
N THR A 233 23.88 -2.29 -0.09
CA THR A 233 22.65 -3.05 0.13
C THR A 233 21.76 -2.83 -1.08
N LEU A 234 21.57 -3.87 -1.89
CA LEU A 234 20.78 -3.85 -3.10
C LEU A 234 19.52 -4.68 -2.93
N ASP A 235 18.46 -4.28 -3.61
CA ASP A 235 17.28 -5.13 -3.78
C ASP A 235 17.61 -6.18 -4.87
N PRO A 236 17.49 -7.49 -4.58
CA PRO A 236 17.68 -8.53 -5.58
C PRO A 236 16.85 -8.34 -6.85
N ASP A 237 15.64 -7.77 -6.72
CA ASP A 237 14.72 -7.56 -7.83
C ASP A 237 15.10 -6.36 -8.73
N GLU A 238 15.97 -5.46 -8.25
CA GLU A 238 16.55 -4.38 -9.06
C GLU A 238 17.71 -4.85 -9.94
N VAL A 239 18.31 -5.99 -9.64
CA VAL A 239 19.42 -6.55 -10.41
C VAL A 239 18.93 -7.08 -11.75
N ARG A 240 19.37 -6.44 -12.81
CA ARG A 240 19.05 -6.81 -14.22
C ARG A 240 20.00 -7.85 -14.76
N SER A 241 21.27 -7.67 -14.51
CA SER A 241 22.31 -8.60 -14.94
C SER A 241 23.54 -8.52 -14.02
N VAL A 242 24.33 -9.58 -14.03
CA VAL A 242 25.62 -9.67 -13.35
C VAL A 242 26.61 -10.23 -14.34
N ARG A 243 27.70 -9.49 -14.59
CA ARG A 243 28.75 -9.87 -15.53
C ARG A 243 30.16 -9.58 -14.99
N ALA A 244 31.15 -10.14 -15.60
CA ALA A 244 32.53 -9.73 -15.38
C ALA A 244 32.77 -8.31 -15.92
N PRO A 245 33.67 -7.51 -15.31
CA PRO A 245 34.05 -6.22 -15.86
C PRO A 245 34.78 -6.39 -17.20
N LEU A 246 34.57 -5.44 -18.11
CA LEU A 246 35.33 -5.40 -19.34
C LEU A 246 36.75 -4.89 -19.06
N PRO A 247 37.76 -5.25 -19.89
CA PRO A 247 39.14 -4.75 -19.74
C PRO A 247 39.15 -3.22 -19.69
N GLY A 248 39.68 -2.65 -18.60
CA GLY A 248 39.77 -1.19 -18.41
C GLY A 248 38.50 -0.48 -17.96
N GLU A 249 37.36 -1.19 -17.77
CA GLU A 249 36.10 -0.58 -17.34
C GLU A 249 36.14 -0.09 -15.89
N TYR A 250 36.86 -0.79 -15.01
CA TYR A 250 37.01 -0.45 -13.59
C TYR A 250 38.47 -0.60 -13.14
N ALA A 251 38.79 0.08 -12.02
CA ALA A 251 40.05 -0.12 -11.35
C ALA A 251 40.19 -1.55 -10.78
N SER A 252 41.42 -1.96 -10.45
CA SER A 252 41.69 -3.28 -9.87
C SER A 252 40.86 -3.51 -8.60
N GLY A 253 40.36 -4.76 -8.43
CA GLY A 253 39.56 -5.14 -7.28
C GLY A 253 38.06 -5.18 -7.50
N VAL A 254 37.59 -4.95 -8.72
CA VAL A 254 36.21 -5.24 -9.15
C VAL A 254 36.18 -6.62 -9.80
N ALA A 255 35.40 -7.53 -9.22
CA ALA A 255 35.22 -8.88 -9.75
C ALA A 255 33.93 -9.01 -10.58
N SER A 256 32.93 -8.17 -10.30
CA SER A 256 31.67 -8.17 -11.02
C SER A 256 31.14 -6.77 -11.23
N VAL A 257 30.36 -6.61 -12.29
CA VAL A 257 29.49 -5.45 -12.55
C VAL A 257 28.04 -5.88 -12.41
N VAL A 258 27.31 -5.24 -11.50
CA VAL A 258 25.88 -5.44 -11.27
C VAL A 258 25.14 -4.31 -11.98
N GLU A 259 24.23 -4.66 -12.87
CA GLU A 259 23.38 -3.72 -13.58
C GLU A 259 22.05 -3.51 -12.86
N LEU A 260 21.77 -2.26 -12.49
CA LEU A 260 20.57 -1.80 -11.79
C LEU A 260 19.83 -0.83 -12.72
N GLY A 261 19.05 -1.35 -13.66
CA GLY A 261 18.42 -0.52 -14.69
C GLY A 261 19.45 0.19 -15.60
N ARG A 262 19.66 1.49 -15.39
CA ARG A 262 20.67 2.28 -16.14
C ARG A 262 21.99 2.48 -15.38
N LEU A 263 22.04 2.02 -14.14
CA LEU A 263 23.22 2.16 -13.29
C LEU A 263 24.05 0.88 -13.35
N HIS A 264 25.37 1.03 -13.43
CA HIS A 264 26.33 -0.07 -13.39
C HIS A 264 27.17 0.09 -12.12
N GLN A 265 27.18 -0.93 -11.28
CA GLN A 265 27.89 -0.92 -10.01
C GLN A 265 28.97 -1.99 -9.98
N GLY A 266 30.23 -1.59 -9.91
CA GLY A 266 31.33 -2.51 -9.69
C GLY A 266 31.37 -3.01 -8.25
N VAL A 267 31.58 -4.31 -8.04
CA VAL A 267 31.63 -4.97 -6.72
C VAL A 267 32.75 -6.00 -6.64
N LYS A 268 33.12 -6.39 -5.41
CA LYS A 268 34.25 -7.33 -5.14
C LYS A 268 33.85 -8.79 -5.23
N GLU A 269 32.58 -9.13 -5.05
CA GLU A 269 32.04 -10.49 -5.14
C GLU A 269 32.08 -10.98 -6.58
N SER A 270 32.37 -12.29 -6.78
CA SER A 270 32.40 -12.89 -8.12
C SER A 270 30.97 -13.02 -8.70
N PRO A 271 30.81 -13.06 -10.04
CA PRO A 271 29.50 -13.26 -10.68
C PRO A 271 28.79 -14.53 -10.16
N GLU A 272 29.53 -15.60 -9.94
CA GLU A 272 28.98 -16.89 -9.45
C GLU A 272 28.40 -16.73 -8.06
N THR A 273 29.10 -16.00 -7.17
CA THR A 273 28.65 -15.74 -5.79
C THR A 273 27.36 -14.93 -5.80
N ILE A 274 27.29 -13.90 -6.62
CA ILE A 274 26.10 -13.03 -6.73
C ILE A 274 24.93 -13.81 -7.34
N LEU A 275 25.16 -14.56 -8.42
CA LEU A 275 24.12 -15.33 -9.10
C LEU A 275 23.59 -16.49 -8.24
N ALA A 276 24.42 -17.07 -7.36
CA ALA A 276 23.97 -18.06 -6.40
C ALA A 276 22.97 -17.48 -5.38
N ALA A 277 23.13 -16.19 -5.05
CA ALA A 277 22.19 -15.46 -4.18
C ALA A 277 20.93 -14.96 -4.92
N LEU A 278 20.90 -15.06 -6.26
CA LEU A 278 19.83 -14.58 -7.14
C LEU A 278 19.22 -15.72 -7.97
N PRO A 279 18.47 -16.66 -7.37
CA PRO A 279 18.02 -17.88 -8.05
C PRO A 279 17.10 -17.65 -9.27
N GLY A 280 16.62 -16.40 -9.48
CA GLY A 280 15.78 -16.02 -10.62
C GLY A 280 16.53 -15.42 -11.81
N LEU A 281 17.80 -15.06 -11.66
CA LEU A 281 18.58 -14.45 -12.72
C LEU A 281 19.27 -15.56 -13.55
N ARG A 282 18.74 -15.86 -14.74
CA ARG A 282 19.44 -16.73 -15.69
C ARG A 282 20.65 -15.97 -16.25
N ARG A 283 21.80 -16.67 -16.37
CA ARG A 283 22.99 -16.15 -17.04
C ARG A 283 22.57 -15.63 -18.42
N GLY A 284 22.71 -14.33 -18.62
CA GLY A 284 22.66 -13.74 -19.95
C GLY A 284 23.80 -14.34 -20.76
N SER A 285 23.45 -14.98 -21.85
CA SER A 285 24.37 -15.49 -22.86
C SER A 285 24.98 -14.33 -23.64
#